data_bf8e2ae6c55927a27b12f1c335a58495
#
_entry.id   bf8e2ae6c55927a27b12f1c335a58495
#
_cell.length_a   1.000
_cell.length_b   1.000
_cell.length_c   1.000
_cell.angle_alpha   90.00
_cell.angle_beta   90.00
_cell.angle_gamma   90.00
#
_symmetry.space_group_name_H-M   'P 1'
#
loop_
_entity.id
_entity.type
_entity.pdbx_description
1 polymer ?
#
loop_
_entity_poly.entity_id
_entity_poly.type
_entity_poly.pdbx_seq_one_letter_code
_entity_poly.pdbx_strand_id
1 'polypeptide(L)'
;MATANNEFFEALSALEKERGLPEDYLVEKIKAAIVIAVKKDYEVEDDNVVVDIDPEIGAFRASLLRDIVEEVENPHTQISLEDAQKVRKSYKVGQRMVTPLKTKEFGRIAAQTAKHVIRQGLREGERSLQCSEMQSRAHELISATVTAVNPENGSIVLDLGKGGSAVLPRNEQVPGESFREGQSVQVYVVDVLATERGPRVTISRTHPGLVKRMFELEVPEIYDGTVEIKAIAREAGARTKLAVWSKNPDVDPVG
;
A
#
# COMPACT_ATOMS: atom_id res chain seq x y z
N MET A 1 34.11 -12.30 -2.81
CA MET A 1 32.67 -12.65 -2.91
C MET A 1 31.88 -12.33 -1.66
N ALA A 2 32.47 -12.20 -0.50
CA ALA A 2 31.85 -11.72 0.73
C ALA A 2 31.45 -10.24 0.69
N THR A 3 32.14 -9.42 -0.11
CA THR A 3 31.92 -7.97 -0.19
C THR A 3 30.58 -7.56 -0.81
N ALA A 4 30.13 -8.22 -1.88
CA ALA A 4 28.87 -7.88 -2.54
C ALA A 4 27.62 -8.23 -1.71
N ASN A 5 27.72 -9.25 -0.86
CA ASN A 5 26.63 -9.62 0.03
C ASN A 5 26.55 -8.68 1.24
N ASN A 6 27.69 -8.23 1.79
CA ASN A 6 27.73 -7.27 2.89
C ASN A 6 27.14 -5.90 2.46
N GLU A 7 27.52 -5.40 1.28
CA GLU A 7 26.94 -4.15 0.73
C GLU A 7 25.43 -4.23 0.58
N PHE A 8 24.90 -5.42 0.26
CA PHE A 8 23.46 -5.64 0.15
C PHE A 8 22.76 -5.55 1.52
N PHE A 9 23.29 -6.19 2.56
CA PHE A 9 22.70 -6.13 3.92
C PHE A 9 22.89 -4.76 4.58
N GLU A 10 23.99 -4.08 4.32
CA GLU A 10 24.19 -2.68 4.73
C GLU A 10 23.14 -1.76 4.09
N ALA A 11 22.82 -1.99 2.80
CA ALA A 11 21.75 -1.25 2.12
C ALA A 11 20.38 -1.55 2.69
N LEU A 12 20.10 -2.80 3.11
CA LEU A 12 18.84 -3.16 3.80
C LEU A 12 18.72 -2.45 5.14
N SER A 13 19.77 -2.47 5.97
CA SER A 13 19.79 -1.79 7.26
C SER A 13 19.70 -0.27 7.14
N ALA A 14 20.26 0.31 6.09
CA ALA A 14 20.10 1.74 5.79
C ALA A 14 18.64 2.08 5.42
N LEU A 15 17.97 1.22 4.65
CA LEU A 15 16.56 1.39 4.29
C LEU A 15 15.62 1.24 5.48
N GLU A 16 15.92 0.36 6.43
CA GLU A 16 15.18 0.26 7.68
C GLU A 16 15.23 1.58 8.44
N LYS A 17 16.43 2.16 8.60
CA LYS A 17 16.64 3.42 9.31
C LYS A 17 16.02 4.63 8.62
N GLU A 18 16.12 4.69 7.29
CA GLU A 18 15.63 5.85 6.51
C GLU A 18 14.12 5.80 6.25
N ARG A 19 13.55 4.60 6.12
CA ARG A 19 12.19 4.41 5.60
C ARG A 19 11.26 3.66 6.54
N GLY A 20 11.75 3.16 7.68
CA GLY A 20 10.95 2.45 8.68
C GLY A 20 10.40 1.11 8.22
N LEU A 21 11.02 0.48 7.21
CA LEU A 21 10.66 -0.86 6.75
C LEU A 21 11.44 -1.90 7.56
N PRO A 22 10.77 -2.81 8.31
CA PRO A 22 11.45 -3.83 9.10
C PRO A 22 12.35 -4.72 8.24
N GLU A 23 13.58 -4.97 8.69
CA GLU A 23 14.55 -5.84 7.99
C GLU A 23 13.97 -7.24 7.79
N ASP A 24 13.30 -7.79 8.79
CA ASP A 24 12.67 -9.11 8.74
C ASP A 24 11.63 -9.21 7.60
N TYR A 25 10.83 -8.17 7.39
CA TYR A 25 9.87 -8.13 6.29
C TYR A 25 10.55 -8.20 4.92
N LEU A 26 11.65 -7.47 4.75
CA LEU A 26 12.42 -7.49 3.51
C LEU A 26 13.09 -8.85 3.29
N VAL A 27 13.66 -9.44 4.33
CA VAL A 27 14.27 -10.77 4.30
C VAL A 27 13.24 -11.84 3.93
N GLU A 28 12.04 -11.82 4.51
CA GLU A 28 10.97 -12.76 4.15
C GLU A 28 10.53 -12.64 2.69
N LYS A 29 10.35 -11.41 2.19
CA LYS A 29 10.02 -11.19 0.78
C LYS A 29 11.10 -11.67 -0.16
N ILE A 30 12.38 -11.50 0.21
CA ILE A 30 13.52 -12.00 -0.57
C ILE A 30 13.56 -13.52 -0.55
N LYS A 31 13.33 -14.17 0.62
CA LYS A 31 13.20 -15.62 0.72
C LYS A 31 12.13 -16.15 -0.23
N ALA A 32 10.92 -15.58 -0.16
CA ALA A 32 9.81 -15.98 -1.02
C ALA A 32 10.15 -15.85 -2.51
N ALA A 33 10.84 -14.81 -2.90
CA ALA A 33 11.21 -14.60 -4.28
C ALA A 33 12.31 -15.55 -4.77
N ILE A 34 13.27 -15.91 -3.92
CA ILE A 34 14.28 -16.93 -4.23
C ILE A 34 13.60 -18.30 -4.37
N VAL A 35 12.65 -18.63 -3.50
CA VAL A 35 11.84 -19.85 -3.60
C VAL A 35 11.15 -19.92 -4.97
N ILE A 36 10.46 -18.85 -5.39
CA ILE A 36 9.78 -18.80 -6.70
C ILE A 36 10.77 -18.99 -7.86
N ALA A 37 11.97 -18.39 -7.77
CA ALA A 37 12.99 -18.54 -8.80
C ALA A 37 13.51 -19.99 -8.88
N VAL A 38 13.81 -20.60 -7.72
CA VAL A 38 14.26 -21.99 -7.66
C VAL A 38 13.19 -22.95 -8.17
N LYS A 39 11.91 -22.73 -7.81
CA LYS A 39 10.79 -23.52 -8.34
C LYS A 39 10.74 -23.50 -9.85
N LYS A 40 10.89 -22.34 -10.45
CA LYS A 40 10.85 -22.18 -11.91
C LYS A 40 12.04 -22.86 -12.60
N ASP A 41 13.23 -22.77 -11.98
CA ASP A 41 14.45 -23.30 -12.60
C ASP A 41 14.59 -24.82 -12.44
N TYR A 42 14.03 -25.38 -11.37
CA TYR A 42 14.12 -26.80 -11.03
C TYR A 42 12.81 -27.57 -11.16
N GLU A 43 11.71 -26.89 -11.56
CA GLU A 43 10.37 -27.48 -11.69
C GLU A 43 9.92 -28.25 -10.44
N VAL A 44 10.12 -27.67 -9.26
CA VAL A 44 9.78 -28.24 -7.95
C VAL A 44 8.71 -27.44 -7.24
N GLU A 45 8.08 -28.02 -6.22
CA GLU A 45 7.07 -27.35 -5.38
C GLU A 45 7.71 -26.62 -4.18
N ASP A 46 6.92 -25.82 -3.46
CA ASP A 46 7.38 -25.00 -2.32
C ASP A 46 8.02 -25.85 -1.22
N ASP A 47 7.43 -27.00 -0.93
CA ASP A 47 7.87 -27.93 0.12
C ASP A 47 9.24 -28.57 -0.16
N ASN A 48 9.74 -28.46 -1.38
CA ASN A 48 11.04 -28.99 -1.79
C ASN A 48 12.17 -27.97 -1.74
N VAL A 49 11.88 -26.69 -1.43
CA VAL A 49 12.87 -25.62 -1.44
C VAL A 49 13.05 -25.05 -0.04
N VAL A 50 14.29 -25.06 0.45
CA VAL A 50 14.67 -24.39 1.70
C VAL A 50 15.64 -23.27 1.37
N VAL A 51 15.25 -22.05 1.75
CA VAL A 51 16.08 -20.84 1.63
C VAL A 51 16.39 -20.34 3.02
N ASP A 52 17.67 -20.31 3.33
CA ASP A 52 18.19 -19.73 4.57
C ASP A 52 19.00 -18.48 4.23
N ILE A 53 18.64 -17.38 4.90
CA ILE A 53 19.31 -16.09 4.77
C ILE A 53 19.80 -15.71 6.15
N ASP A 54 21.10 -15.56 6.28
CA ASP A 54 21.74 -15.10 7.49
C ASP A 54 22.20 -13.64 7.29
N PRO A 55 21.47 -12.66 7.90
CA PRO A 55 21.80 -11.26 7.76
C PRO A 55 23.15 -10.88 8.38
N GLU A 56 23.55 -11.54 9.48
CA GLU A 56 24.78 -11.20 10.23
C GLU A 56 26.05 -11.52 9.44
N ILE A 57 26.05 -12.64 8.73
CA ILE A 57 27.19 -13.08 7.91
C ILE A 57 27.00 -12.83 6.41
N GLY A 58 25.88 -12.23 6.03
CA GLY A 58 25.58 -11.92 4.63
C GLY A 58 25.48 -13.14 3.73
N ALA A 59 25.03 -14.27 4.24
CA ALA A 59 25.03 -15.54 3.50
C ALA A 59 23.62 -15.92 3.02
N PHE A 60 23.54 -16.24 1.73
CA PHE A 60 22.36 -16.85 1.12
C PHE A 60 22.65 -18.34 0.89
N ARG A 61 21.79 -19.19 1.43
CA ARG A 61 21.83 -20.63 1.22
C ARG A 61 20.49 -21.09 0.68
N ALA A 62 20.49 -21.68 -0.50
CA ALA A 62 19.33 -22.36 -1.05
C ALA A 62 19.63 -23.83 -1.17
N SER A 63 18.69 -24.66 -0.78
CA SER A 63 18.83 -26.12 -0.80
C SER A 63 17.54 -26.75 -1.30
N LEU A 64 17.65 -27.84 -2.03
CA LEU A 64 16.53 -28.69 -2.40
C LEU A 64 16.37 -29.82 -1.38
N LEU A 65 15.15 -30.04 -0.94
CA LEU A 65 14.74 -31.23 -0.21
C LEU A 65 14.36 -32.29 -1.23
N ARG A 66 15.08 -33.40 -1.23
CA ARG A 66 14.80 -34.55 -2.09
C ARG A 66 14.41 -35.74 -1.24
N ASP A 67 13.34 -36.41 -1.63
CA ASP A 67 12.90 -37.65 -0.98
C ASP A 67 13.80 -38.80 -1.46
N ILE A 68 14.26 -39.61 -0.52
CA ILE A 68 15.10 -40.79 -0.82
C ILE A 68 14.18 -41.96 -1.16
N VAL A 69 14.29 -42.44 -2.41
CA VAL A 69 13.47 -43.51 -2.97
C VAL A 69 14.33 -44.62 -3.53
N GLU A 70 13.75 -45.79 -3.78
CA GLU A 70 14.47 -46.90 -4.44
C GLU A 70 14.59 -46.65 -5.94
N GLU A 71 13.45 -46.23 -6.58
CA GLU A 71 13.43 -45.87 -8.01
C GLU A 71 13.04 -44.37 -8.14
N VAL A 72 13.86 -43.63 -8.89
CA VAL A 72 13.70 -42.19 -9.06
C VAL A 72 12.75 -41.94 -10.25
N GLU A 73 11.56 -41.42 -9.99
CA GLU A 73 10.60 -40.97 -11.01
C GLU A 73 10.90 -39.52 -11.44
N ASN A 74 11.21 -38.66 -10.48
CA ASN A 74 11.54 -37.25 -10.74
C ASN A 74 12.88 -36.88 -10.12
N PRO A 75 13.92 -36.63 -10.96
CA PRO A 75 15.29 -36.32 -10.48
C PRO A 75 15.40 -35.02 -9.67
N HIS A 76 14.42 -34.11 -9.77
CA HIS A 76 14.43 -32.82 -9.07
C HIS A 76 13.91 -32.94 -7.64
N THR A 77 12.91 -33.81 -7.40
CA THR A 77 12.27 -34.00 -6.10
C THR A 77 12.73 -35.25 -5.38
N GLN A 78 13.35 -36.20 -6.09
CA GLN A 78 13.75 -37.51 -5.58
C GLN A 78 15.23 -37.79 -5.81
N ILE A 79 15.80 -38.65 -4.99
CA ILE A 79 17.18 -39.13 -5.11
C ILE A 79 17.24 -40.63 -4.77
N SER A 80 18.06 -41.39 -5.48
CA SER A 80 18.24 -42.83 -5.20
C SER A 80 18.91 -43.04 -3.85
N LEU A 81 18.61 -44.17 -3.19
CA LEU A 81 19.25 -44.54 -1.94
C LEU A 81 20.78 -44.67 -2.12
N GLU A 82 21.24 -45.17 -3.27
CA GLU A 82 22.66 -45.33 -3.56
C GLU A 82 23.40 -43.99 -3.60
N ASP A 83 22.82 -42.98 -4.25
CA ASP A 83 23.41 -41.64 -4.35
C ASP A 83 23.33 -40.89 -3.02
N ALA A 84 22.24 -41.06 -2.27
CA ALA A 84 22.12 -40.50 -0.94
C ALA A 84 23.15 -41.07 0.03
N GLN A 85 23.43 -42.38 -0.06
CA GLN A 85 24.43 -43.05 0.78
C GLN A 85 25.89 -42.70 0.41
N LYS A 86 26.17 -42.22 -0.79
CA LYS A 86 27.49 -41.65 -1.14
C LYS A 86 27.79 -40.36 -0.33
N VAL A 87 26.74 -39.61 0.03
CA VAL A 87 26.89 -38.41 0.86
C VAL A 87 26.92 -38.78 2.34
N ARG A 88 26.02 -39.66 2.77
CA ARG A 88 25.93 -40.09 4.17
C ARG A 88 25.36 -41.51 4.28
N LYS A 89 26.19 -42.43 4.76
CA LYS A 89 25.87 -43.86 4.86
C LYS A 89 24.63 -44.20 5.73
N SER A 90 24.19 -43.29 6.59
CA SER A 90 23.06 -43.50 7.50
C SER A 90 21.69 -43.19 6.87
N TYR A 91 21.59 -42.73 5.64
CA TYR A 91 20.34 -42.46 4.98
C TYR A 91 19.56 -43.73 4.66
N LYS A 92 18.22 -43.64 4.79
CA LYS A 92 17.26 -44.73 4.52
C LYS A 92 16.18 -44.23 3.58
N VAL A 93 15.56 -45.14 2.85
CA VAL A 93 14.37 -44.85 2.03
C VAL A 93 13.28 -44.22 2.88
N GLY A 94 12.59 -43.21 2.35
CA GLY A 94 11.56 -42.41 3.02
C GLY A 94 12.10 -41.23 3.84
N GLN A 95 13.42 -41.02 3.91
CA GLN A 95 14.00 -39.82 4.51
C GLN A 95 14.17 -38.71 3.47
N ARG A 96 14.23 -37.45 3.95
CA ARG A 96 14.53 -36.28 3.11
C ARG A 96 16.01 -35.93 3.20
N MET A 97 16.61 -35.71 2.04
CA MET A 97 17.99 -35.24 1.92
C MET A 97 18.04 -33.79 1.49
N VAL A 98 18.83 -32.97 2.22
CA VAL A 98 19.10 -31.57 1.87
C VAL A 98 20.25 -31.53 0.88
N THR A 99 19.99 -31.08 -0.34
CA THR A 99 21.00 -30.90 -1.37
C THR A 99 21.29 -29.42 -1.58
N PRO A 100 22.48 -28.90 -1.23
CA PRO A 100 22.77 -27.48 -1.42
C PRO A 100 22.86 -27.13 -2.90
N LEU A 101 22.24 -26.01 -3.28
CA LEU A 101 22.31 -25.46 -4.63
C LEU A 101 23.53 -24.56 -4.79
N LYS A 102 24.09 -24.49 -6.01
CA LYS A 102 25.23 -23.61 -6.30
C LYS A 102 24.76 -22.15 -6.30
N THR A 103 25.21 -21.37 -5.32
CA THR A 103 24.79 -20.01 -5.02
C THR A 103 25.21 -18.93 -6.04
N LYS A 104 26.03 -19.25 -7.05
CA LYS A 104 26.54 -18.23 -8.00
C LYS A 104 25.46 -17.54 -8.83
N GLU A 105 24.35 -18.21 -9.14
CA GLU A 105 23.23 -17.65 -9.91
C GLU A 105 22.25 -16.90 -9.03
N PHE A 106 22.12 -17.30 -7.77
CA PHE A 106 21.20 -16.69 -6.82
C PHE A 106 21.57 -15.25 -6.43
N GLY A 107 22.85 -14.88 -6.47
CA GLY A 107 23.29 -13.51 -6.19
C GLY A 107 22.68 -12.47 -7.14
N ARG A 108 22.52 -12.80 -8.43
CA ARG A 108 21.85 -11.90 -9.41
C ARG A 108 20.34 -11.87 -9.20
N ILE A 109 19.74 -13.03 -8.98
CA ILE A 109 18.30 -13.16 -8.72
C ILE A 109 17.96 -12.45 -7.41
N ALA A 110 18.72 -12.68 -6.35
CA ALA A 110 18.55 -11.99 -5.07
C ALA A 110 18.67 -10.48 -5.21
N ALA A 111 19.67 -9.96 -5.93
CA ALA A 111 19.84 -8.52 -6.13
C ALA A 111 18.71 -7.89 -6.96
N GLN A 112 18.25 -8.54 -8.03
CA GLN A 112 17.14 -8.05 -8.85
C GLN A 112 15.82 -8.09 -8.07
N THR A 113 15.61 -9.18 -7.34
CA THR A 113 14.41 -9.37 -6.51
C THR A 113 14.39 -8.40 -5.34
N ALA A 114 15.51 -8.25 -4.64
CA ALA A 114 15.65 -7.27 -3.58
C ALA A 114 15.30 -5.86 -4.08
N LYS A 115 15.84 -5.45 -5.24
CA LYS A 115 15.51 -4.17 -5.85
C LYS A 115 14.01 -4.03 -6.17
N HIS A 116 13.37 -5.10 -6.61
CA HIS A 116 11.93 -5.11 -6.88
C HIS A 116 11.12 -5.02 -5.59
N VAL A 117 11.44 -5.85 -4.60
CA VAL A 117 10.77 -5.90 -3.28
C VAL A 117 10.94 -4.57 -2.53
N ILE A 118 12.14 -3.99 -2.55
CA ILE A 118 12.40 -2.68 -1.95
C ILE A 118 11.53 -1.61 -2.61
N ARG A 119 11.46 -1.58 -3.94
CA ARG A 119 10.60 -0.63 -4.66
C ARG A 119 9.12 -0.84 -4.37
N GLN A 120 8.70 -2.09 -4.24
CA GLN A 120 7.33 -2.42 -3.88
C GLN A 120 7.02 -2.02 -2.45
N GLY A 121 7.88 -2.36 -1.48
CA GLY A 121 7.72 -1.98 -0.08
C GLY A 121 7.71 -0.47 0.13
N LEU A 122 8.57 0.27 -0.59
CA LEU A 122 8.55 1.74 -0.58
C LEU A 122 7.21 2.29 -1.08
N ARG A 123 6.68 1.76 -2.19
CA ARG A 123 5.38 2.17 -2.72
C ARG A 123 4.23 1.81 -1.77
N GLU A 124 4.28 0.65 -1.12
CA GLU A 124 3.29 0.24 -0.12
C GLU A 124 3.34 1.15 1.11
N GLY A 125 4.54 1.49 1.60
CA GLY A 125 4.74 2.43 2.69
C GLY A 125 4.24 3.85 2.36
N GLU A 126 4.58 4.38 1.18
CA GLU A 126 4.08 5.67 0.69
C GLU A 126 2.55 5.68 0.58
N ARG A 127 1.95 4.60 0.06
CA ARG A 127 0.48 4.47 -0.04
C ARG A 127 -0.19 4.41 1.34
N SER A 128 0.41 3.68 2.28
CA SER A 128 -0.11 3.60 3.65
C SER A 128 -0.09 4.95 4.34
N LEU A 129 0.99 5.71 4.20
CA LEU A 129 1.09 7.08 4.72
C LEU A 129 0.06 8.01 4.06
N GLN A 130 -0.06 7.97 2.73
CA GLN A 130 -1.07 8.74 2.00
C GLN A 130 -2.49 8.39 2.45
N CYS A 131 -2.76 7.08 2.66
CA CYS A 131 -4.06 6.61 3.13
C CYS A 131 -4.37 7.16 4.54
N SER A 132 -3.44 7.04 5.47
CA SER A 132 -3.57 7.56 6.84
C SER A 132 -3.80 9.08 6.85
N GLU A 133 -3.06 9.81 6.02
CA GLU A 133 -3.18 11.26 5.90
C GLU A 133 -4.52 11.67 5.28
N MET A 134 -4.99 10.96 4.24
CA MET A 134 -6.30 11.24 3.66
C MET A 134 -7.44 10.85 4.60
N GLN A 135 -7.29 9.76 5.37
CA GLN A 135 -8.27 9.38 6.39
C GLN A 135 -8.41 10.42 7.50
N SER A 136 -7.33 11.06 7.91
CA SER A 136 -7.39 12.16 8.89
C SER A 136 -8.18 13.38 8.39
N ARG A 137 -8.34 13.52 7.08
CA ARG A 137 -9.13 14.57 6.42
C ARG A 137 -10.55 14.14 6.05
N ALA A 138 -10.95 12.92 6.43
CA ALA A 138 -12.32 12.48 6.22
C ALA A 138 -13.32 13.42 6.93
N HIS A 139 -14.40 13.73 6.25
CA HIS A 139 -15.43 14.67 6.72
C HIS A 139 -14.97 16.13 6.89
N GLU A 140 -13.87 16.50 6.21
CA GLU A 140 -13.36 17.86 6.19
C GLU A 140 -13.56 18.52 4.82
N LEU A 141 -13.46 19.84 4.83
CA LEU A 141 -13.43 20.69 3.65
C LEU A 141 -11.98 20.87 3.22
N ILE A 142 -11.66 20.52 2.00
CA ILE A 142 -10.31 20.66 1.46
C ILE A 142 -10.31 21.47 0.16
N SER A 143 -9.24 22.24 -0.04
CA SER A 143 -8.98 22.91 -1.32
C SER A 143 -8.28 21.94 -2.26
N ALA A 144 -8.82 21.76 -3.45
CA ALA A 144 -8.30 20.89 -4.49
C ALA A 144 -8.12 21.65 -5.79
N THR A 145 -7.18 21.21 -6.64
CA THR A 145 -6.93 21.85 -7.94
C THR A 145 -7.46 20.96 -9.07
N VAL A 146 -8.19 21.55 -10.00
CA VAL A 146 -8.67 20.86 -11.20
C VAL A 146 -7.49 20.51 -12.11
N THR A 147 -7.27 19.22 -12.33
CA THR A 147 -6.20 18.74 -13.22
C THR A 147 -6.68 18.37 -14.60
N ALA A 148 -7.92 17.87 -14.71
CA ALA A 148 -8.53 17.54 -15.99
C ALA A 148 -10.06 17.58 -15.90
N VAL A 149 -10.70 17.95 -17.00
CA VAL A 149 -12.14 17.88 -17.18
C VAL A 149 -12.43 16.89 -18.32
N ASN A 150 -13.18 15.83 -18.03
CA ASN A 150 -13.55 14.85 -19.06
C ASN A 150 -14.77 15.35 -19.83
N PRO A 151 -14.65 15.63 -21.15
CA PRO A 151 -15.75 16.17 -21.93
C PRO A 151 -16.86 15.15 -22.20
N GLU A 152 -16.58 13.85 -22.16
CA GLU A 152 -17.56 12.81 -22.49
C GLU A 152 -18.58 12.59 -21.38
N ASN A 153 -18.12 12.49 -20.13
CA ASN A 153 -18.97 12.20 -18.97
C ASN A 153 -19.12 13.38 -18.00
N GLY A 154 -18.42 14.49 -18.27
CA GLY A 154 -18.42 15.68 -17.41
C GLY A 154 -17.79 15.48 -16.04
N SER A 155 -17.06 14.39 -15.81
CA SER A 155 -16.33 14.19 -14.54
C SER A 155 -15.07 15.05 -14.50
N ILE A 156 -14.65 15.41 -13.30
CA ILE A 156 -13.52 16.31 -13.06
C ILE A 156 -12.50 15.55 -12.21
N VAL A 157 -11.25 15.58 -12.63
CA VAL A 157 -10.13 15.04 -11.84
C VAL A 157 -9.55 16.19 -11.03
N LEU A 158 -9.45 15.97 -9.72
CA LEU A 158 -8.96 16.94 -8.77
C LEU A 158 -7.68 16.40 -8.11
N ASP A 159 -6.67 17.26 -8.00
CA ASP A 159 -5.50 17.04 -7.15
C ASP A 159 -5.83 17.57 -5.75
N LEU A 160 -5.78 16.68 -4.76
CA LEU A 160 -6.06 16.99 -3.35
C LEU A 160 -4.80 17.43 -2.59
N GLY A 161 -3.66 17.56 -3.29
CA GLY A 161 -2.36 17.78 -2.69
C GLY A 161 -1.73 16.52 -2.10
N LYS A 162 -0.43 16.61 -1.79
CA LYS A 162 0.36 15.51 -1.20
C LYS A 162 0.26 14.16 -1.96
N GLY A 163 0.06 14.23 -3.28
CA GLY A 163 -0.04 13.06 -4.16
C GLY A 163 -1.41 12.37 -4.14
N GLY A 164 -2.40 12.92 -3.45
CA GLY A 164 -3.78 12.43 -3.50
C GLY A 164 -4.53 12.98 -4.71
N SER A 165 -5.27 12.12 -5.41
CA SER A 165 -6.17 12.53 -6.48
C SER A 165 -7.55 11.92 -6.30
N ALA A 166 -8.60 12.64 -6.71
CA ALA A 166 -9.96 12.15 -6.68
C ALA A 166 -10.74 12.58 -7.92
N VAL A 167 -11.76 11.81 -8.24
CA VAL A 167 -12.66 12.14 -9.33
C VAL A 167 -13.97 12.69 -8.73
N LEU A 168 -14.38 13.87 -9.18
CA LEU A 168 -15.66 14.47 -8.87
C LEU A 168 -16.65 14.15 -10.00
N PRO A 169 -17.53 13.17 -9.84
CA PRO A 169 -18.48 12.81 -10.86
C PRO A 169 -19.56 13.90 -11.02
N ARG A 170 -20.25 13.91 -12.16
CA ARG A 170 -21.20 14.97 -12.49
C ARG A 170 -22.38 15.10 -11.50
N ASN A 171 -22.81 14.00 -10.91
CA ASN A 171 -23.88 13.99 -9.89
C ASN A 171 -23.44 14.59 -8.54
N GLU A 172 -22.15 14.73 -8.30
CA GLU A 172 -21.58 15.34 -7.10
C GLU A 172 -21.12 16.79 -7.36
N GLN A 173 -21.36 17.33 -8.56
CA GLN A 173 -21.13 18.72 -8.90
C GLN A 173 -22.39 19.54 -8.69
N VAL A 174 -22.24 20.81 -8.32
CA VAL A 174 -23.38 21.73 -8.18
C VAL A 174 -23.88 22.15 -9.57
N PRO A 175 -25.15 22.04 -9.85
CA PRO A 175 -25.72 22.50 -11.12
C PRO A 175 -25.40 23.97 -11.40
N GLY A 176 -24.95 24.25 -12.62
CA GLY A 176 -24.53 25.60 -13.05
C GLY A 176 -23.07 25.96 -12.78
N GLU A 177 -22.32 25.17 -12.03
CA GLU A 177 -20.88 25.39 -11.89
C GLU A 177 -20.14 24.91 -13.14
N SER A 178 -19.15 25.67 -13.56
CA SER A 178 -18.21 25.32 -14.62
C SER A 178 -16.78 25.34 -14.09
N PHE A 179 -16.00 24.33 -14.45
CA PHE A 179 -14.64 24.16 -13.96
C PHE A 179 -13.65 24.26 -15.11
N ARG A 180 -12.47 24.83 -14.83
CA ARG A 180 -11.35 24.92 -15.76
C ARG A 180 -10.10 24.28 -15.14
N GLU A 181 -9.25 23.74 -15.98
CA GLU A 181 -7.95 23.23 -15.53
C GLU A 181 -7.14 24.32 -14.83
N GLY A 182 -6.49 23.96 -13.73
CA GLY A 182 -5.74 24.88 -12.87
C GLY A 182 -6.59 25.65 -11.86
N GLN A 183 -7.93 25.53 -11.90
CA GLN A 183 -8.81 26.22 -10.95
C GLN A 183 -8.75 25.54 -9.58
N SER A 184 -8.67 26.35 -8.51
CA SER A 184 -8.84 25.85 -7.13
C SER A 184 -10.31 25.75 -6.77
N VAL A 185 -10.69 24.63 -6.18
CA VAL A 185 -12.08 24.30 -5.81
C VAL A 185 -12.10 23.69 -4.43
N GLN A 186 -13.03 24.13 -3.59
CA GLN A 186 -13.27 23.50 -2.29
C GLN A 186 -14.20 22.30 -2.46
N VAL A 187 -13.83 21.16 -1.87
CA VAL A 187 -14.61 19.93 -1.89
C VAL A 187 -14.70 19.33 -0.49
N TYR A 188 -15.79 18.64 -0.24
CA TYR A 188 -16.01 17.89 0.99
C TYR A 188 -15.55 16.45 0.80
N VAL A 189 -14.72 15.95 1.71
CA VAL A 189 -14.30 14.54 1.73
C VAL A 189 -15.37 13.72 2.41
N VAL A 190 -16.08 12.91 1.62
CA VAL A 190 -17.18 12.08 2.13
C VAL A 190 -16.63 10.83 2.82
N ASP A 191 -15.67 10.15 2.17
CA ASP A 191 -15.09 8.91 2.66
C ASP A 191 -13.73 8.65 2.05
N VAL A 192 -12.89 7.87 2.74
CA VAL A 192 -11.56 7.46 2.31
C VAL A 192 -11.37 5.97 2.52
N LEU A 193 -11.32 5.22 1.43
CA LEU A 193 -11.13 3.78 1.42
C LEU A 193 -9.69 3.43 1.04
N ALA A 194 -9.04 2.57 1.83
CA ALA A 194 -7.76 1.99 1.48
C ALA A 194 -7.95 0.93 0.39
N THR A 195 -7.23 1.06 -0.73
CA THR A 195 -7.21 0.06 -1.80
C THR A 195 -5.77 -0.35 -2.12
N GLU A 196 -5.61 -1.48 -2.79
CA GLU A 196 -4.28 -1.97 -3.23
C GLU A 196 -3.52 -0.94 -4.12
N ARG A 197 -4.23 -0.03 -4.76
CA ARG A 197 -3.65 1.03 -5.61
C ARG A 197 -3.39 2.35 -4.90
N GLY A 198 -3.77 2.46 -3.63
CA GLY A 198 -3.68 3.67 -2.81
C GLY A 198 -5.05 4.10 -2.26
N PRO A 199 -5.13 5.27 -1.59
CA PRO A 199 -6.39 5.77 -1.05
C PRO A 199 -7.38 6.12 -2.17
N ARG A 200 -8.59 5.60 -2.07
CA ARG A 200 -9.72 6.04 -2.89
C ARG A 200 -10.51 7.05 -2.09
N VAL A 201 -10.39 8.30 -2.47
CA VAL A 201 -11.08 9.42 -1.81
C VAL A 201 -12.39 9.73 -2.55
N THR A 202 -13.51 9.64 -1.83
CA THR A 202 -14.82 10.05 -2.34
C THR A 202 -15.05 11.50 -1.93
N ILE A 203 -15.29 12.35 -2.89
CA ILE A 203 -15.49 13.79 -2.72
C ILE A 203 -16.83 14.23 -3.25
N SER A 204 -17.38 15.30 -2.67
CA SER A 204 -18.66 15.85 -3.09
C SER A 204 -18.69 17.37 -2.93
N ARG A 205 -19.43 18.04 -3.84
CA ARG A 205 -19.82 19.44 -3.70
C ARG A 205 -21.31 19.62 -3.41
N THR A 206 -22.09 18.54 -3.53
CA THR A 206 -23.53 18.54 -3.24
C THR A 206 -23.84 18.16 -1.81
N HIS A 207 -22.94 17.47 -1.13
CA HIS A 207 -23.12 16.93 0.22
C HIS A 207 -23.43 18.06 1.25
N PRO A 208 -24.40 17.88 2.17
CA PRO A 208 -24.70 18.87 3.22
C PRO A 208 -23.51 19.21 4.11
N GLY A 209 -22.62 18.24 4.35
CA GLY A 209 -21.39 18.44 5.12
C GLY A 209 -20.48 19.53 4.58
N LEU A 210 -20.48 19.79 3.28
CA LEU A 210 -19.72 20.91 2.69
C LEU A 210 -20.17 22.25 3.31
N VAL A 211 -21.48 22.50 3.33
CA VAL A 211 -22.02 23.75 3.88
C VAL A 211 -21.76 23.80 5.39
N LYS A 212 -21.93 22.69 6.10
CA LYS A 212 -21.64 22.62 7.53
C LYS A 212 -20.21 23.06 7.84
N ARG A 213 -19.24 22.49 7.13
CA ARG A 213 -17.82 22.82 7.33
C ARG A 213 -17.47 24.26 6.89
N MET A 214 -18.13 24.77 5.86
CA MET A 214 -17.95 26.19 5.48
C MET A 214 -18.42 27.11 6.59
N PHE A 215 -19.60 26.87 7.17
CA PHE A 215 -20.11 27.66 8.30
C PHE A 215 -19.22 27.53 9.54
N GLU A 216 -18.70 26.34 9.84
CA GLU A 216 -17.78 26.13 10.95
C GLU A 216 -16.46 26.93 10.78
N LEU A 217 -16.03 27.18 9.55
CA LEU A 217 -14.80 27.96 9.26
C LEU A 217 -15.05 29.48 9.21
N GLU A 218 -16.22 29.90 8.73
CA GLU A 218 -16.51 31.32 8.45
C GLU A 218 -17.24 32.02 9.60
N VAL A 219 -17.94 31.27 10.46
CA VAL A 219 -18.73 31.82 11.55
C VAL A 219 -18.07 31.52 12.90
N PRO A 220 -17.52 32.55 13.59
CA PRO A 220 -16.81 32.37 14.85
C PRO A 220 -17.65 31.69 15.93
N GLU A 221 -18.93 32.01 16.04
CA GLU A 221 -19.83 31.47 17.06
C GLU A 221 -20.14 29.98 16.83
N ILE A 222 -20.01 29.51 15.59
CA ILE A 222 -20.12 28.08 15.27
C ILE A 222 -18.78 27.39 15.54
N TYR A 223 -17.66 28.05 15.21
CA TYR A 223 -16.33 27.53 15.43
C TYR A 223 -16.03 27.32 16.93
N ASP A 224 -16.39 28.27 17.79
CA ASP A 224 -16.21 28.18 19.25
C ASP A 224 -17.27 27.30 19.94
N GLY A 225 -18.29 26.86 19.20
CA GLY A 225 -19.34 25.98 19.68
C GLY A 225 -20.43 26.68 20.51
N THR A 226 -20.49 28.00 20.50
CA THR A 226 -21.59 28.81 21.09
C THR A 226 -22.90 28.55 20.32
N VAL A 227 -22.81 28.52 19.00
CA VAL A 227 -23.94 28.16 18.10
C VAL A 227 -23.66 26.77 17.50
N GLU A 228 -24.68 25.92 17.52
CA GLU A 228 -24.58 24.57 16.94
C GLU A 228 -25.55 24.42 15.76
N ILE A 229 -25.08 23.82 14.67
CA ILE A 229 -25.90 23.39 13.55
C ILE A 229 -26.49 22.01 13.89
N LYS A 230 -27.82 21.97 14.13
CA LYS A 230 -28.51 20.72 14.50
C LYS A 230 -28.98 19.91 13.29
N ALA A 231 -29.39 20.57 12.21
CA ALA A 231 -29.79 19.89 10.98
C ALA A 231 -29.54 20.77 9.75
N ILE A 232 -29.32 20.11 8.61
CA ILE A 232 -29.13 20.76 7.32
C ILE A 232 -29.99 20.05 6.29
N ALA A 233 -30.79 20.82 5.57
CA ALA A 233 -31.53 20.39 4.38
C ALA A 233 -31.02 21.22 3.18
N ARG A 234 -30.35 20.54 2.23
CA ARG A 234 -29.65 21.17 1.09
C ARG A 234 -30.21 20.70 -0.24
N GLU A 235 -30.52 21.64 -1.09
CA GLU A 235 -30.76 21.49 -2.51
C GLU A 235 -29.62 22.21 -3.22
N ALA A 236 -28.63 21.42 -3.68
CA ALA A 236 -27.36 21.94 -4.21
C ALA A 236 -27.62 22.82 -5.45
N GLY A 237 -27.05 24.03 -5.49
CA GLY A 237 -27.27 25.01 -6.56
C GLY A 237 -28.54 25.82 -6.46
N ALA A 238 -29.41 25.53 -5.48
CA ALA A 238 -30.66 26.28 -5.27
C ALA A 238 -30.72 26.92 -3.88
N ARG A 239 -30.88 26.12 -2.81
CA ARG A 239 -31.05 26.65 -1.45
C ARG A 239 -30.55 25.67 -0.39
N THR A 240 -30.19 26.20 0.77
CA THR A 240 -29.85 25.42 1.97
C THR A 240 -30.62 25.99 3.16
N LYS A 241 -31.24 25.12 3.96
CA LYS A 241 -31.88 25.46 5.22
C LYS A 241 -31.05 24.85 6.35
N LEU A 242 -30.74 25.66 7.34
CA LEU A 242 -30.00 25.27 8.55
C LEU A 242 -30.95 25.39 9.75
N ALA A 243 -30.96 24.37 10.61
CA ALA A 243 -31.51 24.47 11.94
C ALA A 243 -30.34 24.72 12.89
N VAL A 244 -30.35 25.87 13.52
CA VAL A 244 -29.28 26.31 14.44
C VAL A 244 -29.83 26.47 15.86
N TRP A 245 -28.98 26.31 16.84
CA TRP A 245 -29.32 26.47 18.24
C TRP A 245 -28.14 27.13 18.98
N SER A 246 -28.44 28.12 19.82
CA SER A 246 -27.44 28.79 20.66
C SER A 246 -27.43 28.24 22.08
N LYS A 247 -26.29 28.01 22.64
CA LYS A 247 -26.09 27.70 24.05
C LYS A 247 -26.17 28.93 24.92
N ASN A 248 -25.83 30.09 24.34
CA ASN A 248 -25.91 31.38 25.02
C ASN A 248 -27.19 32.12 24.65
N PRO A 249 -28.07 32.42 25.61
CA PRO A 249 -29.33 33.12 25.33
C PRO A 249 -29.16 34.56 24.79
N ASP A 250 -27.98 35.16 24.99
CA ASP A 250 -27.67 36.51 24.50
C ASP A 250 -27.21 36.53 23.04
N VAL A 251 -26.99 35.37 22.43
CA VAL A 251 -26.58 35.22 21.03
C VAL A 251 -27.73 34.73 20.17
N ASP A 252 -28.15 35.58 19.22
CA ASP A 252 -29.14 35.17 18.21
C ASP A 252 -28.53 34.21 17.18
N PRO A 253 -28.90 32.91 17.21
CA PRO A 253 -28.31 31.93 16.32
C PRO A 253 -28.74 32.10 14.86
N VAL A 254 -29.82 32.87 14.59
CA VAL A 254 -30.33 33.11 13.24
C VAL A 254 -29.65 34.32 12.61
N GLY A 255 -29.37 35.31 13.42
CA GLY A 255 -28.70 36.53 13.00
C GLY A 255 -27.24 36.32 12.64
#